data_a3150ae8f6ddb7b76f29bcc3f4a0154c
#
_entry.id   a3150ae8f6ddb7b76f29bcc3f4a0154c
#
_cell.length_a   1.000
_cell.length_b   1.000
_cell.length_c   1.000
_cell.angle_alpha   90.00
_cell.angle_beta   90.00
_cell.angle_gamma   90.00
#
_symmetry.space_group_name_H-M   'P 1'
#
loop_
_entity.id
_entity.type
_entity.pdbx_description
1 polymer ?
#
loop_
_entity_poly.entity_id
_entity_poly.type
_entity_poly.pdbx_seq_one_letter_code
_entity_poly.pdbx_strand_id
1 'polypeptide(L)'
;MRNCERSHLQACLLLLLAERSGYGYELAGRLAPLGFADVDAASTYRALRTLEADGCVTSQWTPSHSGPARRTYHLSRYGRSLLASCGERMREEHSHLGYFLTCLDSLAGAEHPPEAPGRSRAAGARR
;
A
#
# COMPACT_ATOMS: atom_id res chain seq x y z
N MET A 1 -3.69 -8.23 -13.66
CA MET A 1 -4.41 -8.12 -13.25
C MET A 1 -4.62 -8.41 -11.88
N ARG A 2 -4.43 -9.44 -11.38
CA ARG A 2 -4.51 -9.64 -10.10
C ARG A 2 -3.68 -8.75 -9.33
N ASN A 3 -2.58 -8.32 -9.81
CA ASN A 3 -1.70 -7.42 -9.14
C ASN A 3 -2.36 -6.15 -8.73
N CYS A 4 -3.21 -5.64 -9.55
CA CYS A 4 -3.87 -4.39 -9.24
C CYS A 4 -4.92 -4.52 -8.17
N GLU A 5 -5.22 -5.75 -7.82
CA GLU A 5 -6.24 -5.96 -6.82
C GLU A 5 -5.69 -6.32 -5.48
N ARG A 6 -4.42 -6.11 -5.32
CA ARG A 6 -3.82 -6.40 -4.04
C ARG A 6 -4.41 -5.49 -2.97
N SER A 7 -4.58 -6.01 -1.79
CA SER A 7 -5.21 -5.24 -0.73
C SER A 7 -4.40 -4.02 -0.37
N HIS A 8 -5.07 -3.04 0.20
CA HIS A 8 -4.41 -1.82 0.60
C HIS A 8 -3.33 -2.11 1.64
N LEU A 9 -3.59 -3.04 2.55
CA LEU A 9 -2.61 -3.40 3.55
C LEU A 9 -1.34 -3.94 2.90
N GLN A 10 -1.48 -4.81 1.91
CA GLN A 10 -0.33 -5.37 1.24
C GLN A 10 0.47 -4.29 0.52
N ALA A 11 -0.22 -3.36 -0.12
CA ALA A 11 0.46 -2.26 -0.80
C ALA A 11 1.25 -1.40 0.18
N CYS A 12 0.69 -1.17 1.37
CA CYS A 12 1.39 -0.39 2.38
C CYS A 12 2.63 -1.12 2.88
N LEU A 13 2.55 -2.44 3.01
CA LEU A 13 3.73 -3.21 3.43
C LEU A 13 4.82 -3.14 2.37
N LEU A 14 4.45 -3.18 1.10
CA LEU A 14 5.44 -3.04 0.04
C LEU A 14 6.11 -1.67 0.13
N LEU A 15 5.34 -0.64 0.39
CA LEU A 15 5.89 0.70 0.53
C LEU A 15 6.89 0.79 1.68
N LEU A 16 6.51 0.24 2.83
CA LEU A 16 7.38 0.29 3.99
C LEU A 16 8.69 -0.46 3.73
N LEU A 17 8.60 -1.58 3.03
CA LEU A 17 9.80 -2.34 2.73
C LEU A 17 10.65 -1.67 1.64
N ALA A 18 10.04 -0.85 0.79
CA ALA A 18 10.81 -0.06 -0.15
C ALA A 18 11.62 1.01 0.57
N GLU A 19 11.12 1.48 1.70
CA GLU A 19 11.85 2.46 2.50
C GLU A 19 13.02 1.80 3.21
N ARG A 20 12.79 0.64 3.81
CA ARG A 20 13.84 -0.16 4.42
C ARG A 20 13.28 -1.50 4.86
N SER A 21 14.13 -2.49 4.89
CA SER A 21 13.72 -3.82 5.34
C SER A 21 13.38 -3.76 6.83
N GLY A 22 12.73 -4.79 7.32
CA GLY A 22 12.37 -4.83 8.72
C GLY A 22 11.74 -6.13 9.14
N TYR A 23 11.49 -6.25 10.44
CA TYR A 23 10.83 -7.40 11.01
C TYR A 23 9.32 -7.21 10.90
N GLY A 24 8.60 -8.32 10.88
CA GLY A 24 7.15 -8.23 10.83
C GLY A 24 6.57 -7.41 11.98
N TYR A 25 7.13 -7.59 13.16
CA TYR A 25 6.65 -6.84 14.32
C TYR A 25 6.87 -5.34 14.15
N GLU A 26 8.03 -4.96 13.65
CA GLU A 26 8.35 -3.57 13.41
C GLU A 26 7.47 -2.98 12.32
N LEU A 27 7.23 -3.77 11.27
CA LEU A 27 6.39 -3.31 10.18
C LEU A 27 4.97 -3.03 10.64
N ALA A 28 4.47 -3.87 11.54
CA ALA A 28 3.12 -3.66 12.07
C ALA A 28 3.02 -2.29 12.72
N GLY A 29 4.05 -1.87 13.44
CA GLY A 29 4.05 -0.56 14.08
C GLY A 29 4.15 0.58 13.09
N ARG A 30 4.79 0.34 11.96
CA ARG A 30 4.99 1.39 10.95
C ARG A 30 3.76 1.61 10.08
N LEU A 31 2.74 0.79 10.25
CA LEU A 31 1.52 0.92 9.45
C LEU A 31 0.57 1.99 9.96
N ALA A 32 0.77 2.46 11.18
CA ALA A 32 -0.17 3.42 11.78
C ALA A 32 -0.40 4.68 10.96
N PRO A 33 0.66 5.36 10.49
CA PRO A 33 0.44 6.58 9.71
C PRO A 33 -0.27 6.33 8.38
N LEU A 34 -0.31 5.08 7.93
CA LEU A 34 -0.95 4.74 6.67
C LEU A 34 -2.40 4.30 6.86
N GLY A 35 -2.92 4.48 8.08
CA GLY A 35 -4.32 4.18 8.32
C GLY A 35 -4.57 2.84 8.97
N PHE A 36 -3.53 2.14 9.40
CA PHE A 36 -3.68 0.80 9.97
C PHE A 36 -3.21 0.73 11.42
N ALA A 37 -3.60 1.73 12.21
CA ALA A 37 -3.20 1.75 13.61
C ALA A 37 -3.76 0.55 14.38
N ASP A 38 -4.90 0.04 13.95
CA ASP A 38 -5.57 -1.04 14.65
C ASP A 38 -5.27 -2.43 14.11
N VAL A 39 -4.41 -2.53 13.12
CA VAL A 39 -4.11 -3.82 12.54
C VAL A 39 -3.25 -4.62 13.53
N ASP A 40 -3.61 -5.86 13.75
CA ASP A 40 -2.85 -6.68 14.68
C ASP A 40 -1.68 -7.35 13.98
N ALA A 41 -0.79 -7.91 14.78
CA ALA A 41 0.41 -8.54 14.26
C ALA A 41 0.09 -9.74 13.38
N ALA A 42 -0.94 -10.49 13.76
CA ALA A 42 -1.31 -11.69 13.00
C ALA A 42 -1.73 -11.34 11.57
N SER A 43 -2.49 -10.27 11.42
CA SER A 43 -2.91 -9.84 10.08
C SER A 43 -1.71 -9.38 9.26
N THR A 44 -0.78 -8.69 9.89
CA THR A 44 0.43 -8.23 9.23
C THR A 44 1.26 -9.44 8.76
N TYR A 45 1.42 -10.45 9.62
CA TYR A 45 2.19 -11.61 9.24
C TYR A 45 1.53 -12.41 8.14
N ARG A 46 0.19 -12.50 8.15
CA ARG A 46 -0.51 -13.18 7.08
C ARG A 46 -0.29 -12.48 5.75
N ALA A 47 -0.36 -11.15 5.76
CA ALA A 47 -0.14 -10.38 4.55
C ALA A 47 1.28 -10.55 4.04
N LEU A 48 2.27 -10.56 4.95
CA LEU A 48 3.66 -10.76 4.56
C LEU A 48 3.87 -12.15 3.97
N ARG A 49 3.21 -13.15 4.54
CA ARG A 49 3.32 -14.50 4.03
C ARG A 49 2.77 -14.61 2.61
N THR A 50 1.64 -13.95 2.36
CA THR A 50 1.06 -13.93 1.03
C THR A 50 2.00 -13.23 0.05
N LEU A 51 2.56 -12.10 0.46
CA LEU A 51 3.50 -11.38 -0.39
C LEU A 51 4.74 -12.21 -0.69
N GLU A 52 5.19 -12.96 0.29
CA GLU A 52 6.36 -13.82 0.07
C GLU A 52 6.03 -14.96 -0.88
N ALA A 53 4.87 -15.58 -0.71
CA ALA A 53 4.44 -16.65 -1.58
C ALA A 53 4.31 -16.17 -3.02
N ASP A 54 3.95 -14.92 -3.20
CA ASP A 54 3.78 -14.34 -4.53
C ASP A 54 5.08 -13.79 -5.10
N GLY A 55 6.17 -13.88 -4.36
CA GLY A 55 7.46 -13.40 -4.86
C GLY A 55 7.70 -11.92 -4.73
N CYS A 56 6.84 -11.23 -3.98
CA CYS A 56 6.96 -9.79 -3.82
C CYS A 56 7.97 -9.41 -2.75
N VAL A 57 8.15 -10.28 -1.76
CA VAL A 57 9.13 -10.04 -0.70
C VAL A 57 9.90 -11.33 -0.47
N THR A 58 11.06 -11.20 0.15
CA THR A 58 11.85 -12.34 0.59
C THR A 58 12.08 -12.17 2.07
N SER A 59 12.45 -13.23 2.75
CA SER A 59 12.73 -13.13 4.17
C SER A 59 13.91 -14.01 4.53
N GLN A 60 14.54 -13.67 5.64
CA GLN A 60 15.61 -14.46 6.16
C GLN A 60 15.67 -14.28 7.66
N TRP A 61 16.19 -15.28 8.35
CA TRP A 61 16.33 -15.22 9.79
C TRP A 61 17.55 -14.42 10.14
N THR A 62 17.40 -13.51 11.07
CA THR A 62 18.48 -12.65 11.52
C THR A 62 18.74 -12.92 13.00
N PRO A 63 19.98 -13.19 13.39
CA PRO A 63 20.27 -13.43 14.81
C PRO A 63 19.99 -12.20 15.64
N SER A 64 19.65 -12.44 16.88
CA SER A 64 19.38 -11.36 17.81
C SER A 64 20.28 -11.51 19.02
N HIS A 65 20.74 -10.40 19.55
CA HIS A 65 21.61 -10.45 20.71
C HIS A 65 20.92 -10.93 21.96
N SER A 66 19.66 -10.60 22.11
CA SER A 66 18.98 -10.91 23.34
C SER A 66 17.67 -11.58 23.07
N GLY A 67 17.68 -12.67 22.41
CA GLY A 67 16.44 -13.38 22.21
C GLY A 67 16.52 -14.24 20.97
N PRO A 68 15.41 -14.81 20.58
CA PRO A 68 15.41 -15.68 19.40
C PRO A 68 15.68 -14.88 18.14
N ALA A 69 16.13 -15.59 17.12
CA ALA A 69 16.35 -14.97 15.82
C ALA A 69 15.03 -14.41 15.30
N ARG A 70 15.10 -13.38 14.49
CA ARG A 70 13.92 -12.73 13.93
C ARG A 70 13.93 -12.84 12.43
N ARG A 71 12.72 -12.84 11.86
CA ARG A 71 12.59 -12.93 10.43
C ARG A 71 12.56 -11.53 9.86
N THR A 72 13.51 -11.23 9.00
CA THR A 72 13.63 -9.92 8.37
C THR A 72 13.12 -10.01 6.95
N TYR A 73 12.28 -9.05 6.55
CA TYR A 73 11.66 -9.04 5.24
C TYR A 73 12.30 -7.98 4.35
N HIS A 74 12.42 -8.30 3.08
CA HIS A 74 13.03 -7.42 2.09
C HIS A 74 12.16 -7.37 0.86
N LEU A 75 12.09 -6.22 0.21
CA LEU A 75 11.32 -6.08 -1.01
C LEU A 75 12.10 -6.69 -2.17
N SER A 76 11.43 -7.51 -2.98
CA SER A 76 12.06 -8.10 -4.15
C SER A 76 11.93 -7.12 -5.32
N ARG A 77 12.60 -7.45 -6.42
CA ARG A 77 12.50 -6.62 -7.62
C ARG A 77 11.06 -6.64 -8.13
N TYR A 78 10.44 -7.81 -8.13
CA TYR A 78 9.05 -7.94 -8.55
C TYR A 78 8.13 -7.12 -7.63
N GLY A 79 8.41 -7.15 -6.32
CA GLY A 79 7.63 -6.36 -5.37
C GLY A 79 7.74 -4.89 -5.64
N ARG A 80 8.91 -4.44 -6.07
CA ARG A 80 9.11 -3.03 -6.38
C ARG A 80 8.28 -2.62 -7.59
N SER A 81 8.21 -3.48 -8.61
CA SER A 81 7.37 -3.20 -9.76
C SER A 81 5.90 -3.18 -9.38
N LEU A 82 5.51 -4.10 -8.54
CA LEU A 82 4.12 -4.17 -8.10
C LEU A 82 3.75 -2.94 -7.30
N LEU A 83 4.67 -2.46 -6.48
CA LEU A 83 4.43 -1.24 -5.70
C LEU A 83 4.15 -0.06 -6.63
N ALA A 84 4.92 0.05 -7.70
CA ALA A 84 4.69 1.14 -8.66
C ALA A 84 3.29 1.06 -9.26
N SER A 85 2.85 -0.14 -9.60
CA SER A 85 1.51 -0.32 -10.14
C SER A 85 0.44 0.03 -9.11
N CYS A 86 0.65 -0.33 -7.87
CA CYS A 86 -0.28 0.02 -6.81
C CYS A 86 -0.38 1.53 -6.66
N GLY A 87 0.75 2.21 -6.78
CA GLY A 87 0.76 3.66 -6.67
C GLY A 87 -0.06 4.34 -7.75
N GLU A 88 0.06 3.84 -8.99
CA GLU A 88 -0.71 4.39 -10.09
C GLU A 88 -2.20 4.27 -9.83
N ARG A 89 -2.59 3.09 -9.40
CA ARG A 89 -3.99 2.85 -9.12
C ARG A 89 -4.49 3.73 -7.99
N MET A 90 -3.68 3.92 -6.97
CA MET A 90 -4.08 4.75 -5.85
C MET A 90 -4.19 6.21 -6.22
N ARG A 91 -3.34 6.70 -7.14
CA ARG A 91 -3.47 8.07 -7.58
C ARG A 91 -4.79 8.30 -8.28
N GLU A 92 -5.21 7.31 -9.06
CA GLU A 92 -6.49 7.38 -9.74
C GLU A 92 -7.64 7.40 -8.76
N GLU A 93 -7.59 6.52 -7.76
CA GLU A 93 -8.63 6.47 -6.76
C GLU A 93 -8.66 7.73 -5.92
N HIS A 94 -7.50 8.27 -5.61
CA HIS A 94 -7.42 9.49 -4.84
C HIS A 94 -8.10 10.63 -5.60
N SER A 95 -7.91 10.68 -6.90
CA SER A 95 -8.55 11.69 -7.73
C SER A 95 -10.07 11.57 -7.68
N HIS A 96 -10.58 10.35 -7.79
CA HIS A 96 -12.02 10.12 -7.76
C HIS A 96 -12.61 10.45 -6.39
N LEU A 97 -11.90 10.11 -5.33
CA LEU A 97 -12.37 10.42 -3.98
C LEU A 97 -12.41 11.91 -3.76
N GLY A 98 -11.41 12.62 -4.28
CA GLY A 98 -11.39 14.06 -4.16
C GLY A 98 -12.57 14.72 -4.86
N TYR A 99 -12.89 14.22 -6.04
CA TYR A 99 -14.03 14.73 -6.78
C TYR A 99 -15.33 14.47 -6.02
N PHE A 100 -15.46 13.27 -5.47
CA PHE A 100 -16.64 12.93 -4.69
C PHE A 100 -16.83 13.89 -3.53
N LEU A 101 -15.76 14.15 -2.80
CA LEU A 101 -15.85 15.03 -1.64
C LEU A 101 -16.17 16.46 -2.03
N THR A 102 -15.62 16.90 -3.15
CA THR A 102 -15.92 18.24 -3.63
C THR A 102 -17.39 18.36 -4.00
N CYS A 103 -17.94 17.33 -4.66
CA CYS A 103 -19.35 17.34 -4.99
C CYS A 103 -20.22 17.35 -3.75
N LEU A 104 -19.85 16.55 -2.76
CA LEU A 104 -20.60 16.48 -1.52
C LEU A 104 -20.62 17.84 -0.83
N ASP A 105 -19.47 18.50 -0.77
CA ASP A 105 -19.36 19.80 -0.14
C ASP A 105 -20.17 20.85 -0.90
N SER A 106 -20.23 20.74 -2.23
CA SER A 106 -21.00 21.66 -3.04
C SER A 106 -22.49 21.54 -2.76
N LEU A 107 -22.97 20.35 -2.48
CA LEU A 107 -24.37 20.20 -2.16
C LEU A 107 -24.74 20.97 -0.92
N ALA A 108 -23.86 21.01 0.05
CA ALA A 108 -24.11 21.76 1.26
C ALA A 108 -24.11 23.26 0.96
N GLY A 109 -23.29 23.70 -0.01
CA GLY A 109 -23.20 25.10 -0.33
C GLY A 109 -24.17 25.57 -1.39
N ALA A 110 -24.93 24.67 -1.96
CA ALA A 110 -25.89 25.01 -2.99
C ALA A 110 -25.26 25.56 -4.26
N GLU A 111 -24.07 25.10 -4.58
CA GLU A 111 -23.41 25.52 -5.81
C GLU A 111 -23.49 24.43 -6.82
N HIS A 112 -23.19 24.75 -8.09
CA HIS A 112 -23.22 23.68 -9.05
C HIS A 112 -21.99 22.79 -8.90
N PRO A 113 -22.09 21.57 -9.36
CA PRO A 113 -21.02 20.60 -9.12
C PRO A 113 -19.73 20.98 -9.83
N PRO A 114 -18.63 20.57 -9.29
CA PRO A 114 -17.35 20.82 -9.93
C PRO A 114 -17.16 19.91 -11.14
N GLU A 115 -16.19 20.25 -11.95
CA GLU A 115 -15.90 19.46 -13.12
C GLU A 115 -15.25 18.16 -12.74
N ALA A 116 -15.56 17.10 -13.46
CA ALA A 116 -14.99 15.79 -13.16
C ALA A 116 -13.49 15.80 -13.41
N PRO A 117 -12.75 14.98 -12.69
CA PRO A 117 -11.29 14.88 -12.90
C PRO A 117 -11.02 14.36 -14.29
N GLY A 118 -9.95 14.80 -14.87
CA GLY A 118 -9.57 14.34 -16.18
C GLY A 118 -9.14 12.89 -16.17
N ARG A 119 -9.22 12.27 -17.38
CA ARG A 119 -8.87 10.94 -17.47
C ARG A 119 -7.46 10.92 -17.50
N SER A 120 -6.85 10.49 -16.94
CA SER A 120 -5.53 10.55 -16.88
C SER A 120 -4.82 10.59 -17.94
N ARG A 121 -4.40 11.11 -18.15
CA ARG A 121 -3.77 11.30 -18.93
C ARG A 121 -2.84 10.74 -18.79
N ALA A 122 -2.77 10.26 -18.45
CA ALA A 122 -2.19 9.68 -18.40
C ALA A 122 -1.73 9.17 -18.34
N ALA A 123 -1.71 9.25 -18.37
CA ALA A 123 -1.54 8.83 -18.51
C ALA A 123 -1.34 8.52 -18.92
N GLY A 124 -1.16 8.75 -19.23
CA GLY A 124 -1.18 8.57 -19.77
C GLY A 124 -1.44 8.13 -20.25
N ALA A 125 -1.48 7.95 -20.44
CA ALA A 125 -1.91 7.57 -20.93
C ALA A 125 -2.20 6.55 -21.01
N ARG A 126 -2.55 5.95 -20.96
CA ARG A 126 -2.87 5.14 -21.06
C ARG A 126 -3.58 4.86 -21.69
N ARG A 127 -3.76 4.65 -22.10
CA ARG A 127 -4.55 4.41 -22.66
C ARG A 127 -4.43 4.01 -23.36
#